data_59e7dee5a89143de02d7e7c46938a4be
#
_entry.id   59e7dee5a89143de02d7e7c46938a4be
#
_cell.length_a   1.000
_cell.length_b   1.000
_cell.length_c   1.000
_cell.angle_alpha   90.00
_cell.angle_beta   90.00
_cell.angle_gamma   90.00
#
_symmetry.space_group_name_H-M   'P 1'
#
loop_
_entity.id
_entity.type
_entity.pdbx_description
1 polymer ?
#
loop_
_entity_poly.entity_id
_entity_poly.type
_entity_poly.pdbx_seq_one_letter_code
_entity_poly.pdbx_strand_id
1 'polypeptide(L)'
;MPIAQFQYASRFLNRNAKVDTYCAIFLRSWKNLVKNNEKSSFFEFYANRLRRKAVSLCCVNQKTLIMPANKNALIRYKTIDNCLRNRYRRWTLEDLVDACSDALYDMEGIRKGVSVRTVQGDIQMMRSDKLGYNAPIEVYDHKYYRYGIEDYSIMDMPMSQNDYDVMQEAVDMLRQLEGFEQFSEMADVVSRLQDKLSISRNNRKPIIHFDSVPNLEGIRLLNPLYNYIAHKQTLRIMYQSFRARTPMEFILCPYLLKEFRNRWFLFGSKADNLMLYNLALDRIKSVEPVDVPFRENPDFDTEHFFDDVIGVSKNINKTPRRIKFWANAEQSKYIKTKPIHRSQQLIKENPEDGSCVFRIDVVINFEMYSVFMSYGPGIKIIYPRNAKMYMRDKLKEAAALYDDTTELQG
;
A
#
# COMPACT_ATOMS: atom_id res chain seq x y z
N MET A 1 -18.09 12.74 35.42
CA MET A 1 -18.66 12.49 34.08
C MET A 1 -18.07 13.43 33.00
N PRO A 2 -16.78 13.42 32.76
CA PRO A 2 -16.24 14.11 31.57
C PRO A 2 -15.40 13.23 30.63
N ILE A 3 -15.09 11.96 30.98
CA ILE A 3 -14.18 11.12 30.18
C ILE A 3 -14.89 10.45 28.99
N ALA A 4 -16.18 10.19 29.08
CA ALA A 4 -16.97 9.54 28.04
C ALA A 4 -17.19 10.45 26.78
N GLN A 5 -17.26 11.77 26.96
CA GLN A 5 -17.40 12.71 25.85
C GLN A 5 -16.09 12.92 25.07
N PHE A 6 -14.94 12.65 25.69
CA PHE A 6 -13.63 12.76 25.04
C PHE A 6 -13.33 11.59 24.07
N GLN A 7 -13.83 10.40 24.37
CA GLN A 7 -13.70 9.24 23.48
C GLN A 7 -14.61 9.34 22.24
N TYR A 8 -15.71 10.07 22.33
CA TYR A 8 -16.60 10.31 21.19
C TYR A 8 -16.00 11.31 20.19
N ALA A 9 -15.35 12.35 20.66
CA ALA A 9 -14.71 13.36 19.79
C ALA A 9 -13.51 12.81 18.98
N SER A 10 -12.75 11.86 19.54
CA SER A 10 -11.60 11.26 18.84
C SER A 10 -12.02 10.26 17.73
N ARG A 11 -13.22 9.68 17.82
CA ARG A 11 -13.77 8.79 16.77
C ARG A 11 -14.40 9.53 15.61
N PHE A 12 -14.77 10.81 15.78
CA PHE A 12 -15.38 11.64 14.73
C PHE A 12 -14.36 12.33 13.83
N LEU A 13 -13.12 12.51 14.26
CA LEU A 13 -12.05 13.14 13.48
C LEU A 13 -11.51 12.29 12.32
N ASN A 14 -11.98 11.06 12.18
CA ASN A 14 -11.50 10.11 11.16
C ASN A 14 -12.43 9.93 9.95
N ARG A 15 -13.45 10.78 9.76
CA ARG A 15 -14.31 10.72 8.57
C ARG A 15 -14.42 12.10 7.91
N ASN A 16 -13.89 12.17 6.69
CA ASN A 16 -13.90 13.30 5.75
C ASN A 16 -15.21 14.10 5.75
N ALA A 17 -15.26 15.25 6.46
CA ALA A 17 -16.27 16.27 6.22
C ALA A 17 -15.83 17.62 6.82
N LYS A 18 -15.63 18.62 5.97
CA LYS A 18 -15.58 20.07 6.19
C LYS A 18 -14.87 20.54 7.48
N VAL A 19 -13.55 20.49 7.45
CA VAL A 19 -12.64 20.84 8.56
C VAL A 19 -12.87 22.26 9.11
N ASP A 20 -13.29 23.23 8.29
CA ASP A 20 -13.43 24.64 8.69
C ASP A 20 -14.60 24.90 9.66
N THR A 21 -15.71 24.17 9.52
CA THR A 21 -16.88 24.34 10.38
C THR A 21 -16.66 23.70 11.76
N TYR A 22 -15.91 22.62 11.82
CA TYR A 22 -15.62 21.91 13.07
C TYR A 22 -14.51 22.57 13.89
N CYS A 23 -13.52 23.19 13.27
CA CYS A 23 -12.53 24.02 13.96
C CYS A 23 -13.18 25.23 14.64
N ALA A 24 -14.15 25.89 14.00
CA ALA A 24 -14.86 27.02 14.58
C ALA A 24 -15.76 26.60 15.76
N ILE A 25 -16.43 25.48 15.67
CA ILE A 25 -17.26 24.91 16.76
C ILE A 25 -16.39 24.45 17.93
N PHE A 26 -15.26 23.81 17.65
CA PHE A 26 -14.29 23.37 18.65
C PHE A 26 -13.68 24.56 19.42
N LEU A 27 -13.27 25.61 18.71
CA LEU A 27 -12.72 26.82 19.31
C LEU A 27 -13.77 27.59 20.14
N ARG A 28 -15.05 27.58 19.75
CA ARG A 28 -16.15 28.18 20.54
C ARG A 28 -16.45 27.37 21.81
N SER A 29 -16.56 26.06 21.72
CA SER A 29 -16.75 25.18 22.89
C SER A 29 -15.56 25.22 23.85
N TRP A 30 -14.34 25.35 23.32
CA TRP A 30 -13.11 25.52 24.10
C TRP A 30 -13.05 26.83 24.88
N LYS A 31 -13.44 27.97 24.27
CA LYS A 31 -13.49 29.25 24.97
C LYS A 31 -14.48 29.23 26.15
N ASN A 32 -15.56 28.49 26.06
CA ASN A 32 -16.52 28.34 27.13
C ASN A 32 -16.05 27.41 28.27
N LEU A 33 -15.23 26.39 27.95
CA LEU A 33 -14.66 25.48 28.95
C LEU A 33 -13.50 26.10 29.75
N VAL A 34 -12.69 26.93 29.10
CA VAL A 34 -11.57 27.66 29.75
C VAL A 34 -12.08 28.79 30.68
N LYS A 35 -13.24 29.38 30.41
CA LYS A 35 -13.83 30.40 31.29
C LYS A 35 -14.36 29.85 32.63
N ASN A 36 -14.60 28.53 32.72
CA ASN A 36 -15.23 27.92 33.88
C ASN A 36 -14.31 27.08 34.79
N ASN A 37 -13.02 26.97 34.50
CA ASN A 37 -12.08 26.19 35.30
C ASN A 37 -10.71 26.85 35.41
N GLU A 38 -10.57 27.80 36.31
CA GLU A 38 -9.27 28.29 36.78
C GLU A 38 -8.71 27.36 37.83
N LYS A 39 -7.46 26.88 37.58
CA LYS A 39 -6.52 26.16 38.48
C LYS A 39 -6.37 24.65 38.23
N SER A 40 -5.57 24.30 37.26
CA SER A 40 -4.75 23.09 37.30
C SER A 40 -3.62 23.18 36.27
N SER A 41 -2.38 23.15 36.72
CA SER A 41 -1.14 23.15 35.89
C SER A 41 -1.05 21.98 34.90
N PHE A 42 -1.81 20.92 35.13
CA PHE A 42 -1.94 19.77 34.25
C PHE A 42 -2.75 20.09 33.00
N PHE A 43 -3.71 21.00 33.11
CA PHE A 43 -4.56 21.43 31.99
C PHE A 43 -3.81 22.35 31.02
N GLU A 44 -2.92 23.19 31.52
CA GLU A 44 -2.09 24.09 30.68
C GLU A 44 -1.07 23.32 29.87
N PHE A 45 -0.46 22.27 30.40
CA PHE A 45 0.48 21.43 29.69
C PHE A 45 -0.16 20.68 28.51
N TYR A 46 -1.36 20.13 28.71
CA TYR A 46 -2.12 19.47 27.66
C TYR A 46 -2.70 20.45 26.64
N ALA A 47 -3.14 21.61 27.08
CA ALA A 47 -3.65 22.68 26.21
C ALA A 47 -2.55 23.21 25.27
N ASN A 48 -1.35 23.41 25.76
CA ASN A 48 -0.19 23.84 24.95
C ASN A 48 0.28 22.75 23.97
N ARG A 49 0.18 21.47 24.34
CA ARG A 49 0.52 20.36 23.46
C ARG A 49 -0.49 20.18 22.32
N LEU A 50 -1.79 20.38 22.60
CA LEU A 50 -2.86 20.35 21.60
C LEU A 50 -2.81 21.58 20.69
N ARG A 51 -2.48 22.77 21.24
CA ARG A 51 -2.29 24.00 20.47
C ARG A 51 -1.12 23.86 19.46
N ARG A 52 0.01 23.27 19.87
CA ARG A 52 1.15 22.99 18.96
C ARG A 52 0.77 21.98 17.86
N LYS A 53 -0.04 20.96 18.18
CA LYS A 53 -0.52 20.00 17.15
C LYS A 53 -1.57 20.62 16.23
N ALA A 54 -2.47 21.45 16.74
CA ALA A 54 -3.47 22.13 15.90
C ALA A 54 -2.83 23.19 15.00
N VAL A 55 -1.84 23.94 15.48
CA VAL A 55 -1.05 24.89 14.67
C VAL A 55 -0.19 24.14 13.65
N SER A 56 0.41 23.00 14.00
CA SER A 56 1.14 22.15 13.06
C SER A 56 0.23 21.57 11.97
N LEU A 57 -0.98 21.14 12.31
CA LEU A 57 -1.98 20.68 11.32
C LEU A 57 -2.51 21.84 10.43
N CYS A 58 -2.66 23.04 10.97
CA CYS A 58 -3.04 24.21 10.16
C CYS A 58 -1.90 24.70 9.24
N CYS A 59 -0.64 24.63 9.70
CA CYS A 59 0.52 25.01 8.88
C CYS A 59 0.88 23.96 7.82
N VAL A 60 0.56 22.66 8.07
CA VAL A 60 0.74 21.60 7.07
C VAL A 60 -0.33 21.67 5.98
N ASN A 61 -1.52 22.21 6.27
CA ASN A 61 -2.59 22.37 5.28
C ASN A 61 -2.46 23.59 4.37
N GLN A 62 -1.44 24.47 4.55
CA GLN A 62 -1.18 25.58 3.63
C GLN A 62 -0.07 25.32 2.60
N LYS A 63 0.58 24.16 2.64
CA LYS A 63 1.50 23.73 1.58
C LYS A 63 1.02 22.40 1.02
N THR A 64 0.55 22.45 -0.21
CA THR A 64 0.03 21.35 -1.05
C THR A 64 -1.44 20.99 -0.86
N LEU A 65 -2.34 21.90 -1.21
CA LEU A 65 -3.55 21.50 -1.90
C LEU A 65 -3.14 21.09 -3.34
N ILE A 66 -2.62 19.90 -3.49
CA ILE A 66 -2.75 19.19 -4.75
C ILE A 66 -4.24 18.85 -4.82
N MET A 67 -5.02 19.71 -5.49
CA MET A 67 -6.36 19.31 -5.91
C MET A 67 -6.18 18.02 -6.71
N PRO A 68 -6.97 16.96 -6.42
CA PRO A 68 -6.99 15.81 -7.31
C PRO A 68 -7.34 16.36 -8.69
N ALA A 69 -6.42 16.22 -9.65
CA ALA A 69 -6.65 16.67 -11.01
C ALA A 69 -7.88 15.90 -11.49
N ASN A 70 -9.01 16.60 -11.62
CA ASN A 70 -10.22 16.00 -12.16
C ASN A 70 -9.85 15.49 -13.56
N LYS A 71 -10.02 14.18 -13.80
CA LYS A 71 -9.70 13.54 -15.09
C LYS A 71 -10.22 14.36 -16.27
N ASN A 72 -11.43 14.91 -16.14
CA ASN A 72 -12.04 15.79 -17.14
C ASN A 72 -11.29 17.11 -17.33
N ALA A 73 -10.66 17.66 -16.30
CA ALA A 73 -9.83 18.86 -16.43
C ALA A 73 -8.55 18.59 -17.21
N LEU A 74 -7.88 17.44 -16.98
CA LEU A 74 -6.70 17.04 -17.74
C LEU A 74 -7.01 16.85 -19.24
N ILE A 75 -8.16 16.25 -19.58
CA ILE A 75 -8.60 16.13 -20.96
C ILE A 75 -8.74 17.51 -21.60
N ARG A 76 -9.40 18.46 -20.92
CA ARG A 76 -9.54 19.82 -21.42
C ARG A 76 -8.22 20.56 -21.58
N TYR A 77 -7.32 20.48 -20.58
CA TYR A 77 -5.98 21.09 -20.69
C TYR A 77 -5.19 20.55 -21.89
N LYS A 78 -5.20 19.23 -22.11
CA LYS A 78 -4.58 18.61 -23.27
C LYS A 78 -5.22 19.06 -24.59
N THR A 79 -6.53 19.20 -24.62
CA THR A 79 -7.26 19.68 -25.82
C THR A 79 -6.93 21.14 -26.12
N ILE A 80 -6.94 22.02 -25.09
CA ILE A 80 -6.55 23.42 -25.24
C ILE A 80 -5.08 23.53 -25.74
N ASP A 81 -4.18 22.74 -25.18
CA ASP A 81 -2.78 22.68 -25.61
C ASP A 81 -2.65 22.33 -27.10
N ASN A 82 -3.31 21.27 -27.53
CA ASN A 82 -3.30 20.85 -28.93
C ASN A 82 -3.87 21.94 -29.86
N CYS A 83 -4.93 22.63 -29.43
CA CYS A 83 -5.49 23.75 -30.17
C CYS A 83 -4.49 24.90 -30.29
N LEU A 84 -3.89 25.33 -29.19
CA LEU A 84 -2.98 26.48 -29.15
C LEU A 84 -1.63 26.21 -29.87
N ARG A 85 -1.20 24.97 -29.97
CA ARG A 85 -0.04 24.54 -30.80
C ARG A 85 -0.31 24.63 -32.28
N ASN A 86 -1.56 24.45 -32.70
CA ASN A 86 -1.92 24.53 -34.11
C ASN A 86 -2.02 25.99 -34.57
N ARG A 87 -0.94 26.54 -35.15
CA ARG A 87 -0.84 27.90 -35.64
C ARG A 87 -1.50 28.15 -37.01
N TYR A 88 -1.89 27.09 -37.69
CA TYR A 88 -2.57 27.23 -38.99
C TYR A 88 -4.03 27.64 -38.84
N ARG A 89 -4.60 27.49 -37.62
CA ARG A 89 -5.98 27.91 -37.29
C ARG A 89 -5.94 28.98 -36.20
N ARG A 90 -6.79 29.98 -36.35
CA ARG A 90 -7.04 30.99 -35.30
C ARG A 90 -8.09 30.43 -34.34
N TRP A 91 -7.82 30.43 -33.06
CA TRP A 91 -8.67 29.86 -32.03
C TRP A 91 -9.34 30.95 -31.20
N THR A 92 -10.68 31.04 -31.28
CA THR A 92 -11.48 31.86 -30.36
C THR A 92 -11.80 31.10 -29.09
N LEU A 93 -12.34 31.79 -28.08
CA LEU A 93 -12.78 31.13 -26.86
C LEU A 93 -13.89 30.11 -27.10
N GLU A 94 -14.81 30.42 -28.04
CA GLU A 94 -15.91 29.51 -28.44
C GLU A 94 -15.36 28.25 -29.13
N ASP A 95 -14.40 28.41 -30.04
CA ASP A 95 -13.74 27.25 -30.67
C ASP A 95 -13.08 26.33 -29.62
N LEU A 96 -12.45 26.90 -28.58
CA LEU A 96 -11.83 26.11 -27.51
C LEU A 96 -12.88 25.39 -26.64
N VAL A 97 -14.04 26.02 -26.44
CA VAL A 97 -15.18 25.40 -25.73
C VAL A 97 -15.73 24.20 -26.51
N ASP A 98 -15.91 24.38 -27.80
CA ASP A 98 -16.43 23.33 -28.69
C ASP A 98 -15.43 22.15 -28.74
N ALA A 99 -14.14 22.43 -28.98
CA ALA A 99 -13.10 21.40 -28.99
C ALA A 99 -13.02 20.63 -27.67
N CYS A 100 -13.13 21.31 -26.52
CA CYS A 100 -13.15 20.65 -25.22
C CYS A 100 -14.42 19.81 -24.99
N SER A 101 -15.55 20.25 -25.52
CA SER A 101 -16.82 19.52 -25.43
C SER A 101 -16.77 18.24 -26.26
N ASP A 102 -16.26 18.33 -27.48
CA ASP A 102 -16.07 17.19 -28.38
C ASP A 102 -15.09 16.16 -27.78
N ALA A 103 -13.96 16.60 -27.28
CA ALA A 103 -12.98 15.72 -26.65
C ALA A 103 -13.54 14.98 -25.41
N LEU A 104 -14.34 15.65 -24.59
CA LEU A 104 -14.99 14.99 -23.45
C LEU A 104 -16.09 14.02 -23.86
N TYR A 105 -16.80 14.32 -24.95
CA TYR A 105 -17.77 13.39 -25.53
C TYR A 105 -17.08 12.12 -26.05
N ASP A 106 -16.01 12.28 -26.81
CA ASP A 106 -15.28 11.15 -27.42
C ASP A 106 -14.59 10.27 -26.38
N MET A 107 -14.01 10.87 -25.34
CA MET A 107 -13.21 10.12 -24.35
C MET A 107 -14.01 9.57 -23.18
N GLU A 108 -15.07 10.27 -22.75
CA GLU A 108 -15.82 9.94 -21.52
C GLU A 108 -17.33 9.78 -21.78
N GLY A 109 -17.80 9.98 -22.99
CA GLY A 109 -19.23 9.91 -23.35
C GLY A 109 -20.08 11.03 -22.71
N ILE A 110 -19.47 12.14 -22.27
CA ILE A 110 -20.16 13.25 -21.60
C ILE A 110 -20.89 14.10 -22.62
N ARG A 111 -22.20 13.96 -22.68
CA ARG A 111 -23.07 14.73 -23.64
C ARG A 111 -23.30 16.19 -23.23
N LYS A 112 -23.06 16.53 -21.95
CA LYS A 112 -23.19 17.90 -21.45
C LYS A 112 -21.95 18.68 -21.83
N GLY A 113 -22.06 19.63 -22.76
CA GLY A 113 -20.96 20.49 -23.20
C GLY A 113 -20.28 21.26 -22.06
N VAL A 114 -19.11 21.78 -22.34
CA VAL A 114 -18.32 22.59 -21.39
C VAL A 114 -18.78 24.04 -21.43
N SER A 115 -18.88 24.70 -20.26
CA SER A 115 -19.23 26.12 -20.23
C SER A 115 -18.03 27.01 -20.56
N VAL A 116 -18.28 28.16 -21.17
CA VAL A 116 -17.27 29.21 -21.41
C VAL A 116 -16.49 29.56 -20.14
N ARG A 117 -17.18 29.69 -19.01
CA ARG A 117 -16.56 29.99 -17.71
C ARG A 117 -15.58 28.90 -17.26
N THR A 118 -15.87 27.65 -17.58
CA THR A 118 -14.98 26.52 -17.26
C THR A 118 -13.68 26.61 -18.05
N VAL A 119 -13.75 26.85 -19.37
CA VAL A 119 -12.57 26.97 -20.23
C VAL A 119 -11.75 28.22 -19.89
N GLN A 120 -12.40 29.34 -19.56
CA GLN A 120 -11.69 30.51 -19.05
C GLN A 120 -10.92 30.22 -17.76
N GLY A 121 -11.55 29.50 -16.83
CA GLY A 121 -10.89 29.06 -15.60
C GLY A 121 -9.72 28.10 -15.88
N ASP A 122 -9.88 27.20 -16.85
CA ASP A 122 -8.82 26.28 -17.28
C ASP A 122 -7.63 27.04 -17.89
N ILE A 123 -7.87 28.02 -18.75
CA ILE A 123 -6.83 28.88 -19.33
C ILE A 123 -6.08 29.67 -18.22
N GLN A 124 -6.82 30.21 -17.25
CA GLN A 124 -6.19 30.89 -16.11
C GLN A 124 -5.36 29.94 -15.25
N MET A 125 -5.85 28.72 -15.04
CA MET A 125 -5.11 27.68 -14.32
C MET A 125 -3.83 27.28 -15.07
N MET A 126 -3.89 27.12 -16.40
CA MET A 126 -2.72 26.84 -17.24
C MET A 126 -1.69 27.99 -17.22
N ARG A 127 -2.14 29.24 -17.15
CA ARG A 127 -1.25 30.43 -17.01
C ARG A 127 -0.61 30.53 -15.63
N SER A 128 -1.23 29.94 -14.60
CA SER A 128 -0.76 30.03 -13.22
C SER A 128 0.32 29.03 -12.92
N ASP A 129 1.13 29.33 -11.90
CA ASP A 129 2.14 28.43 -11.35
C ASP A 129 1.56 27.28 -10.49
N LYS A 130 0.25 27.31 -10.24
CA LYS A 130 -0.41 26.35 -9.33
C LYS A 130 -0.31 24.89 -9.76
N LEU A 131 -0.31 24.65 -11.08
CA LEU A 131 -0.11 23.32 -11.67
C LEU A 131 1.28 23.20 -12.30
N GLY A 132 2.13 24.22 -12.14
CA GLY A 132 3.47 24.26 -12.68
C GLY A 132 3.54 24.56 -14.19
N TYR A 133 2.40 24.75 -14.87
CA TYR A 133 2.41 24.95 -16.34
C TYR A 133 2.97 26.31 -16.75
N ASN A 134 2.66 27.39 -16.04
CA ASN A 134 3.11 28.74 -16.36
C ASN A 134 2.99 29.05 -17.87
N ALA A 135 1.92 28.54 -18.51
CA ALA A 135 1.76 28.54 -19.95
C ALA A 135 1.68 29.98 -20.50
N PRO A 136 2.52 30.34 -21.49
CA PRO A 136 2.58 31.66 -22.08
C PRO A 136 1.41 31.88 -23.07
N ILE A 137 0.17 31.76 -22.58
CA ILE A 137 -1.02 31.92 -23.43
C ILE A 137 -1.30 33.40 -23.61
N GLU A 138 -1.26 33.90 -24.82
CA GLU A 138 -1.55 35.28 -25.20
C GLU A 138 -2.90 35.39 -25.92
N VAL A 139 -3.51 36.57 -25.80
CA VAL A 139 -4.69 36.98 -26.61
C VAL A 139 -4.25 38.02 -27.61
N TYR A 140 -4.48 37.77 -28.88
CA TYR A 140 -4.17 38.72 -29.95
C TYR A 140 -5.46 39.06 -30.72
N ASP A 141 -5.47 40.20 -31.39
CA ASP A 141 -6.64 40.75 -32.08
C ASP A 141 -7.91 40.74 -31.18
N HIS A 142 -7.73 40.92 -29.86
CA HIS A 142 -8.76 40.99 -28.82
C HIS A 142 -9.65 39.74 -28.67
N LYS A 143 -9.46 38.69 -29.44
CA LYS A 143 -10.36 37.51 -29.40
C LYS A 143 -9.69 36.16 -29.64
N TYR A 144 -8.47 36.14 -30.19
CA TYR A 144 -7.80 34.87 -30.50
C TYR A 144 -6.75 34.51 -29.48
N TYR A 145 -6.64 33.22 -29.19
CA TYR A 145 -5.70 32.66 -28.23
C TYR A 145 -4.56 31.95 -28.97
N ARG A 146 -3.33 32.06 -28.46
CA ARG A 146 -2.15 31.36 -28.96
C ARG A 146 -1.11 31.22 -27.83
N TYR A 147 -0.10 30.38 -28.03
CA TYR A 147 1.13 30.46 -27.24
C TYR A 147 2.02 31.57 -27.76
N GLY A 148 2.57 32.38 -26.83
CA GLY A 148 3.54 33.43 -27.14
C GLY A 148 4.93 32.89 -27.50
N ILE A 149 5.26 31.66 -27.08
CA ILE A 149 6.52 30.99 -27.38
C ILE A 149 6.24 29.91 -28.44
N GLU A 150 7.11 29.89 -29.49
CA GLU A 150 7.07 28.82 -30.49
C GLU A 150 7.44 27.49 -29.85
N ASP A 151 6.83 26.41 -30.31
CA ASP A 151 7.04 25.05 -29.82
C ASP A 151 6.73 24.80 -28.33
N TYR A 152 6.05 25.73 -27.63
CA TYR A 152 5.59 25.50 -26.27
C TYR A 152 4.46 24.49 -26.26
N SER A 153 4.52 23.54 -25.33
CA SER A 153 3.43 22.63 -24.96
C SER A 153 3.45 22.37 -23.45
N ILE A 154 2.27 22.27 -22.84
CA ILE A 154 2.18 21.80 -21.45
C ILE A 154 2.61 20.35 -21.30
N MET A 155 2.64 19.60 -22.39
CA MET A 155 3.08 18.19 -22.42
C MET A 155 4.60 18.06 -22.51
N ASP A 156 5.29 19.09 -23.03
CA ASP A 156 6.75 19.15 -23.16
C ASP A 156 7.39 19.92 -22.00
N MET A 157 6.61 20.22 -20.95
CA MET A 157 7.12 20.95 -19.80
C MET A 157 8.33 20.24 -19.21
N PRO A 158 9.47 20.89 -19.07
CA PRO A 158 10.60 20.33 -18.38
C PRO A 158 10.15 20.07 -16.92
N MET A 159 10.18 18.82 -16.51
CA MET A 159 10.01 18.48 -15.11
C MET A 159 11.04 19.25 -14.29
N SER A 160 10.64 19.75 -13.11
CA SER A 160 11.62 20.40 -12.24
C SER A 160 12.73 19.43 -11.88
N GLN A 161 13.92 19.92 -11.58
CA GLN A 161 15.03 19.06 -11.12
C GLN A 161 14.61 18.21 -9.93
N ASN A 162 13.80 18.75 -9.05
CA ASN A 162 13.25 18.02 -7.91
C ASN A 162 12.34 16.86 -8.32
N ASP A 163 11.51 17.04 -9.36
CA ASP A 163 10.65 15.96 -9.87
C ASP A 163 11.47 14.84 -10.49
N TYR A 164 12.55 15.21 -11.22
CA TYR A 164 13.52 14.24 -11.72
C TYR A 164 14.18 13.43 -10.60
N ASP A 165 14.62 14.11 -9.54
CA ASP A 165 15.28 13.47 -8.42
C ASP A 165 14.32 12.51 -7.69
N VAL A 166 13.07 12.93 -7.45
CA VAL A 166 12.02 12.10 -6.81
C VAL A 166 11.67 10.88 -7.70
N MET A 167 11.54 11.07 -9.02
CA MET A 167 11.28 9.95 -9.93
C MET A 167 12.46 8.99 -9.98
N GLN A 168 13.70 9.49 -9.97
CA GLN A 168 14.89 8.66 -9.89
C GLN A 168 14.91 7.82 -8.63
N GLU A 169 14.64 8.42 -7.47
CA GLU A 169 14.55 7.69 -6.20
C GLU A 169 13.48 6.61 -6.23
N ALA A 170 12.30 6.91 -6.79
CA ALA A 170 11.22 5.95 -6.93
C ALA A 170 11.63 4.77 -7.84
N VAL A 171 12.30 5.04 -8.95
CA VAL A 171 12.82 4.01 -9.87
C VAL A 171 13.88 3.14 -9.17
N ASP A 172 14.80 3.77 -8.44
CA ASP A 172 15.85 3.05 -7.72
C ASP A 172 15.27 2.17 -6.60
N MET A 173 14.20 2.61 -5.92
CA MET A 173 13.46 1.80 -4.95
C MET A 173 12.74 0.61 -5.60
N LEU A 174 12.04 0.84 -6.72
CA LEU A 174 11.30 -0.21 -7.43
C LEU A 174 12.23 -1.33 -7.89
N ARG A 175 13.44 -1.00 -8.33
CA ARG A 175 14.44 -2.00 -8.75
C ARG A 175 14.94 -2.90 -7.63
N GLN A 176 14.87 -2.45 -6.39
CA GLN A 176 15.31 -3.24 -5.23
C GLN A 176 14.22 -4.18 -4.71
N LEU A 177 12.98 -4.04 -5.19
CA LEU A 177 11.92 -4.98 -4.82
C LEU A 177 12.19 -6.33 -5.48
N GLU A 178 12.20 -7.38 -4.68
CA GLU A 178 12.37 -8.75 -5.15
C GLU A 178 11.29 -9.12 -6.16
N GLY A 179 11.70 -9.68 -7.28
CA GLY A 179 10.78 -10.04 -8.37
C GLY A 179 10.39 -8.90 -9.30
N PHE A 180 10.85 -7.65 -9.07
CA PHE A 180 10.54 -6.53 -9.98
C PHE A 180 11.01 -6.80 -11.43
N GLU A 181 12.19 -7.41 -11.59
CA GLU A 181 12.72 -7.79 -12.91
C GLU A 181 11.86 -8.82 -13.64
N GLN A 182 11.02 -9.56 -12.91
CA GLN A 182 10.09 -10.54 -13.49
C GLN A 182 8.85 -9.90 -14.10
N PHE A 183 8.58 -8.63 -13.77
CA PHE A 183 7.51 -7.84 -14.40
C PHE A 183 8.09 -7.07 -15.59
N SER A 184 8.32 -7.75 -16.71
CA SER A 184 8.96 -7.21 -17.91
C SER A 184 8.34 -5.90 -18.39
N GLU A 185 7.03 -5.80 -18.39
CA GLU A 185 6.31 -4.57 -18.77
C GLU A 185 6.65 -3.38 -17.86
N MET A 186 6.75 -3.62 -16.54
CA MET A 186 7.16 -2.58 -15.59
C MET A 186 8.65 -2.22 -15.77
N ALA A 187 9.51 -3.21 -15.98
CA ALA A 187 10.92 -2.99 -16.26
C ALA A 187 11.13 -2.16 -17.54
N ASP A 188 10.34 -2.44 -18.60
CA ASP A 188 10.34 -1.68 -19.84
C ASP A 188 9.84 -0.24 -19.64
N VAL A 189 8.81 -0.03 -18.85
CA VAL A 189 8.32 1.32 -18.51
C VAL A 189 9.38 2.09 -17.73
N VAL A 190 9.99 1.47 -16.73
CA VAL A 190 11.09 2.06 -15.95
C VAL A 190 12.27 2.40 -16.84
N SER A 191 12.66 1.51 -17.74
CA SER A 191 13.75 1.76 -18.71
C SER A 191 13.42 2.96 -19.59
N ARG A 192 12.22 3.01 -20.17
CA ARG A 192 11.77 4.15 -21.01
C ARG A 192 11.70 5.45 -20.22
N LEU A 193 11.31 5.43 -18.95
CA LEU A 193 11.33 6.61 -18.09
C LEU A 193 12.76 7.09 -17.87
N GLN A 194 13.70 6.19 -17.63
CA GLN A 194 15.12 6.54 -17.51
C GLN A 194 15.70 7.14 -18.77
N ASP A 195 15.39 6.57 -19.94
CA ASP A 195 15.83 7.08 -21.22
C ASP A 195 15.29 8.50 -21.48
N LYS A 196 14.00 8.73 -21.18
CA LYS A 196 13.39 10.06 -21.32
C LYS A 196 13.94 11.08 -20.33
N LEU A 197 14.29 10.64 -19.13
CA LEU A 197 14.86 11.51 -18.11
C LEU A 197 16.34 11.83 -18.38
N SER A 198 16.93 11.30 -19.47
CA SER A 198 18.37 11.47 -19.81
C SER A 198 19.28 11.18 -18.63
N ILE A 199 18.84 10.28 -17.75
CA ILE A 199 19.56 9.97 -16.52
C ILE A 199 20.80 9.19 -16.95
N SER A 200 21.94 9.87 -16.92
CA SER A 200 23.24 9.20 -17.00
C SER A 200 23.21 8.01 -16.07
N ARG A 201 23.64 6.83 -16.55
CA ARG A 201 23.85 5.62 -15.74
C ARG A 201 24.89 5.90 -14.65
N ASN A 202 24.60 6.83 -13.76
CA ASN A 202 25.38 7.00 -12.57
C ASN A 202 25.13 5.76 -11.73
N ASN A 203 26.16 4.94 -11.57
CA ASN A 203 26.26 3.84 -10.64
C ASN A 203 26.17 4.39 -9.21
N ARG A 204 25.03 5.00 -8.86
CA ARG A 204 24.78 5.39 -7.46
C ARG A 204 24.61 4.09 -6.66
N LYS A 205 25.39 3.95 -5.61
CA LYS A 205 25.21 2.84 -4.67
C LYS A 205 23.80 2.95 -4.08
N PRO A 206 23.06 1.85 -3.94
CA PRO A 206 21.74 1.87 -3.34
C PRO A 206 21.84 2.39 -1.91
N ILE A 207 20.98 3.36 -1.57
CA ILE A 207 20.87 3.94 -0.22
C ILE A 207 19.94 3.10 0.64
N ILE A 208 18.94 2.46 0.02
CA ILE A 208 17.99 1.54 0.67
C ILE A 208 18.32 0.15 0.15
N HIS A 209 18.35 -0.82 1.04
CA HIS A 209 18.54 -2.23 0.70
C HIS A 209 17.40 -3.04 1.31
N PHE A 210 16.69 -3.79 0.47
CA PHE A 210 15.68 -4.75 0.92
C PHE A 210 16.33 -6.12 1.07
N ASP A 211 15.92 -6.85 2.10
CA ASP A 211 16.35 -8.24 2.27
C ASP A 211 15.79 -9.09 1.12
N SER A 212 16.67 -9.76 0.39
CA SER A 212 16.32 -10.58 -0.77
C SER A 212 17.15 -11.85 -0.81
N VAL A 213 16.57 -12.92 -1.30
CA VAL A 213 17.25 -14.20 -1.51
C VAL A 213 17.56 -14.33 -3.00
N PRO A 214 18.84 -14.27 -3.40
CA PRO A 214 19.20 -14.42 -4.81
C PRO A 214 18.78 -15.81 -5.31
N ASN A 215 18.29 -15.88 -6.55
CA ASN A 215 17.87 -17.11 -7.22
C ASN A 215 16.72 -17.85 -6.53
N LEU A 216 15.76 -17.12 -5.97
CA LEU A 216 14.58 -17.72 -5.37
C LEU A 216 13.83 -18.59 -6.39
N GLU A 217 13.71 -19.89 -6.10
CA GLU A 217 12.96 -20.80 -6.97
C GLU A 217 11.49 -20.38 -7.09
N GLY A 218 10.95 -20.45 -8.32
CA GLY A 218 9.57 -20.10 -8.61
C GLY A 218 9.31 -18.60 -8.86
N ILE A 219 10.28 -17.72 -8.62
CA ILE A 219 10.11 -16.25 -8.83
C ILE A 219 9.73 -15.94 -10.29
N ARG A 220 10.24 -16.71 -11.26
CA ARG A 220 9.91 -16.57 -12.69
C ARG A 220 8.42 -16.76 -13.01
N LEU A 221 7.67 -17.41 -12.13
CA LEU A 221 6.24 -17.64 -12.29
C LEU A 221 5.40 -16.42 -11.82
N LEU A 222 6.03 -15.44 -11.17
CA LEU A 222 5.33 -14.34 -10.55
C LEU A 222 4.56 -13.51 -11.58
N ASN A 223 5.24 -13.07 -12.66
CA ASN A 223 4.62 -12.26 -13.71
C ASN A 223 3.54 -13.03 -14.51
N PRO A 224 3.79 -14.26 -15.01
CA PRO A 224 2.73 -15.03 -15.64
C PRO A 224 1.51 -15.22 -14.74
N LEU A 225 1.71 -15.59 -13.48
CA LEU A 225 0.62 -15.80 -12.53
C LEU A 225 -0.14 -14.51 -12.22
N TYR A 226 0.57 -13.37 -12.10
CA TYR A 226 -0.06 -12.07 -11.95
C TYR A 226 -1.01 -11.77 -13.13
N ASN A 227 -0.56 -12.00 -14.35
CA ASN A 227 -1.36 -11.78 -15.56
C ASN A 227 -2.57 -12.73 -15.62
N TYR A 228 -2.41 -13.98 -15.26
CA TYR A 228 -3.53 -14.93 -15.20
C TYR A 228 -4.58 -14.55 -14.15
N ILE A 229 -4.15 -14.04 -12.99
CA ILE A 229 -5.05 -13.51 -11.96
C ILE A 229 -5.79 -12.27 -12.47
N ALA A 230 -5.07 -11.32 -13.06
CA ALA A 230 -5.63 -10.07 -13.56
C ALA A 230 -6.70 -10.30 -14.65
N HIS A 231 -6.49 -11.32 -15.50
CA HIS A 231 -7.41 -11.69 -16.56
C HIS A 231 -8.43 -12.77 -16.16
N LYS A 232 -8.47 -13.15 -14.87
CA LYS A 232 -9.39 -14.18 -14.35
C LYS A 232 -9.35 -15.50 -15.16
N GLN A 233 -8.15 -16.00 -15.43
CA GLN A 233 -7.94 -17.23 -16.18
C GLN A 233 -7.81 -18.43 -15.26
N THR A 234 -8.53 -19.51 -15.56
CA THR A 234 -8.38 -20.80 -14.87
C THR A 234 -7.13 -21.51 -15.35
N LEU A 235 -6.39 -22.12 -14.42
CA LEU A 235 -5.07 -22.70 -14.66
C LEU A 235 -5.03 -24.20 -14.41
N ARG A 236 -4.32 -24.92 -15.27
CA ARG A 236 -3.79 -26.24 -14.98
C ARG A 236 -2.42 -26.08 -14.35
N ILE A 237 -2.25 -26.59 -13.14
CA ILE A 237 -1.01 -26.48 -12.37
C ILE A 237 -0.51 -27.85 -12.01
N MET A 238 0.70 -28.20 -12.44
CA MET A 238 1.42 -29.38 -11.96
C MET A 238 2.22 -28.99 -10.72
N TYR A 239 1.86 -29.54 -9.58
CA TYR A 239 2.45 -29.21 -8.28
C TYR A 239 3.03 -30.44 -7.59
N GLN A 240 4.24 -30.33 -7.06
CA GLN A 240 4.88 -31.40 -6.31
C GLN A 240 5.34 -30.93 -4.94
N SER A 241 4.60 -31.30 -3.88
CA SER A 241 5.07 -31.01 -2.52
C SER A 241 6.35 -31.81 -2.21
N PHE A 242 7.19 -31.32 -1.31
CA PHE A 242 8.44 -32.00 -0.94
C PHE A 242 8.24 -33.41 -0.37
N ARG A 243 7.02 -33.75 0.07
CA ARG A 243 6.67 -35.09 0.59
C ARG A 243 6.08 -36.00 -0.48
N ALA A 244 5.67 -35.46 -1.62
CA ALA A 244 5.02 -36.21 -2.68
C ALA A 244 6.08 -36.86 -3.61
N ARG A 245 5.89 -38.12 -3.94
CA ARG A 245 6.76 -38.83 -4.89
C ARG A 245 6.52 -38.41 -6.34
N THR A 246 5.27 -38.05 -6.67
CA THR A 246 4.84 -37.65 -8.01
C THR A 246 4.12 -36.30 -7.97
N PRO A 247 4.21 -35.51 -9.05
CA PRO A 247 3.41 -34.29 -9.18
C PRO A 247 1.90 -34.59 -9.19
N MET A 248 1.12 -33.65 -8.67
CA MET A 248 -0.35 -33.67 -8.70
C MET A 248 -0.85 -32.55 -9.60
N GLU A 249 -1.90 -32.81 -10.35
CA GLU A 249 -2.57 -31.82 -11.18
C GLU A 249 -3.67 -31.10 -10.39
N PHE A 250 -3.72 -29.78 -10.57
CA PHE A 250 -4.77 -28.91 -10.04
C PHE A 250 -5.37 -28.10 -11.18
N ILE A 251 -6.69 -28.13 -11.32
CA ILE A 251 -7.44 -27.14 -12.11
C ILE A 251 -7.90 -26.07 -11.14
N LEU A 252 -7.24 -24.90 -11.18
CA LEU A 252 -7.33 -23.86 -10.15
C LEU A 252 -7.75 -22.51 -10.74
N CYS A 253 -8.69 -21.83 -10.08
CA CYS A 253 -8.99 -20.42 -10.27
C CYS A 253 -8.09 -19.63 -9.33
N PRO A 254 -7.05 -18.92 -9.82
CA PRO A 254 -6.11 -18.18 -8.99
C PRO A 254 -6.67 -16.81 -8.56
N TYR A 255 -6.42 -16.40 -7.32
CA TYR A 255 -6.98 -15.15 -6.77
C TYR A 255 -5.92 -14.20 -6.26
N LEU A 256 -4.81 -14.70 -5.65
CA LEU A 256 -3.86 -13.86 -4.95
C LEU A 256 -2.46 -14.48 -4.96
N LEU A 257 -1.46 -13.62 -5.13
CA LEU A 257 -0.05 -13.92 -4.84
C LEU A 257 0.32 -13.27 -3.50
N LYS A 258 0.86 -14.06 -2.59
CA LYS A 258 1.28 -13.59 -1.26
C LYS A 258 2.71 -13.99 -0.96
N GLU A 259 3.50 -13.00 -0.55
CA GLU A 259 4.84 -13.23 -0.04
C GLU A 259 4.79 -13.47 1.48
N PHE A 260 5.60 -14.42 1.96
CA PHE A 260 5.88 -14.61 3.38
C PHE A 260 7.29 -15.17 3.58
N ARG A 261 8.15 -14.44 4.27
CA ARG A 261 9.55 -14.80 4.55
C ARG A 261 10.33 -15.17 3.27
N ASN A 262 10.28 -14.30 2.31
CA ASN A 262 10.93 -14.44 0.99
C ASN A 262 10.48 -15.69 0.20
N ARG A 263 9.28 -16.20 0.48
CA ARG A 263 8.67 -17.26 -0.34
C ARG A 263 7.30 -16.82 -0.83
N TRP A 264 7.06 -17.01 -2.11
CA TRP A 264 5.80 -16.66 -2.76
C TRP A 264 4.82 -17.82 -2.77
N PHE A 265 3.56 -17.52 -2.59
CA PHE A 265 2.45 -18.46 -2.57
C PHE A 265 1.33 -17.98 -3.48
N LEU A 266 0.78 -18.92 -4.25
CA LEU A 266 -0.43 -18.71 -5.03
C LEU A 266 -1.62 -19.22 -4.24
N PHE A 267 -2.60 -18.34 -4.03
CA PHE A 267 -3.91 -18.71 -3.47
C PHE A 267 -4.94 -18.82 -4.57
N GLY A 268 -5.71 -19.89 -4.55
CA GLY A 268 -6.78 -20.12 -5.51
C GLY A 268 -7.66 -21.26 -5.06
N SER A 269 -8.83 -21.39 -5.69
CA SER A 269 -9.76 -22.50 -5.41
C SER A 269 -9.82 -23.47 -6.60
N LYS A 270 -10.04 -24.73 -6.31
CA LYS A 270 -10.37 -25.69 -7.36
C LYS A 270 -11.65 -25.28 -8.09
N ALA A 271 -11.63 -25.43 -9.40
CA ALA A 271 -12.76 -25.03 -10.24
C ALA A 271 -14.04 -25.85 -9.97
N ASP A 272 -13.90 -27.08 -9.46
CA ASP A 272 -15.00 -28.00 -9.19
C ASP A 272 -15.71 -27.76 -7.85
N ASN A 273 -14.97 -27.46 -6.78
CA ASN A 273 -15.51 -27.47 -5.42
C ASN A 273 -15.20 -26.21 -4.58
N LEU A 274 -14.60 -25.17 -5.16
CA LEU A 274 -14.20 -23.91 -4.51
C LEU A 274 -13.30 -24.10 -3.26
N MET A 275 -12.71 -25.28 -3.08
CA MET A 275 -11.77 -25.51 -1.98
C MET A 275 -10.53 -24.67 -2.19
N LEU A 276 -10.20 -23.84 -1.20
CA LEU A 276 -9.05 -22.94 -1.24
C LEU A 276 -7.74 -23.70 -1.00
N TYR A 277 -6.77 -23.47 -1.88
CA TYR A 277 -5.41 -23.98 -1.79
C TYR A 277 -4.40 -22.84 -1.69
N ASN A 278 -3.29 -23.10 -1.02
CA ASN A 278 -2.09 -22.29 -1.09
C ASN A 278 -0.96 -23.14 -1.68
N LEU A 279 -0.46 -22.74 -2.82
CA LEU A 279 0.60 -23.44 -3.55
C LEU A 279 1.86 -22.57 -3.51
N ALA A 280 2.94 -23.08 -2.90
CA ALA A 280 4.23 -22.39 -2.92
C ALA A 280 4.83 -22.44 -4.35
N LEU A 281 5.26 -21.28 -4.88
CA LEU A 281 5.71 -21.16 -6.27
C LEU A 281 6.93 -22.04 -6.57
N ASP A 282 7.82 -22.23 -5.60
CA ASP A 282 9.01 -23.08 -5.69
C ASP A 282 8.70 -24.56 -5.95
N ARG A 283 7.45 -24.98 -5.79
CA ARG A 283 6.97 -26.37 -5.97
C ARG A 283 6.09 -26.55 -7.18
N ILE A 284 5.83 -25.50 -7.92
CA ILE A 284 5.08 -25.55 -9.18
C ILE A 284 6.03 -25.99 -10.29
N LYS A 285 5.67 -27.05 -11.00
CA LYS A 285 6.45 -27.61 -12.11
C LYS A 285 6.05 -27.00 -13.46
N SER A 286 4.74 -26.83 -13.69
CA SER A 286 4.20 -26.16 -14.87
C SER A 286 2.88 -25.46 -14.56
N VAL A 287 2.59 -24.41 -15.33
CA VAL A 287 1.35 -23.65 -15.28
C VAL A 287 0.90 -23.40 -16.70
N GLU A 288 -0.35 -23.70 -17.00
CA GLU A 288 -0.95 -23.49 -18.30
C GLU A 288 -2.38 -22.99 -18.14
N PRO A 289 -2.86 -22.01 -18.94
CA PRO A 289 -4.25 -21.64 -18.95
C PRO A 289 -5.11 -22.75 -19.56
N VAL A 290 -6.32 -22.93 -19.06
CA VAL A 290 -7.29 -23.90 -19.59
C VAL A 290 -8.64 -23.25 -19.81
N ASP A 291 -9.38 -23.77 -20.80
CA ASP A 291 -10.74 -23.30 -21.13
C ASP A 291 -11.78 -23.93 -20.17
N VAL A 292 -11.64 -23.55 -18.89
CA VAL A 292 -12.60 -23.89 -17.82
C VAL A 292 -13.10 -22.59 -17.22
N PRO A 293 -14.42 -22.40 -17.05
CA PRO A 293 -14.96 -21.16 -16.50
C PRO A 293 -14.33 -20.78 -15.17
N PHE A 294 -13.84 -19.54 -15.08
CA PHE A 294 -13.33 -18.99 -13.84
C PHE A 294 -14.45 -18.80 -12.82
N ARG A 295 -14.24 -19.22 -11.59
CA ARG A 295 -15.18 -19.04 -10.49
C ARG A 295 -14.54 -18.22 -9.38
N GLU A 296 -15.23 -17.21 -8.91
CA GLU A 296 -14.85 -16.49 -7.71
C GLU A 296 -15.24 -17.31 -6.47
N ASN A 297 -14.44 -17.24 -5.43
CA ASN A 297 -14.75 -17.84 -4.15
C ASN A 297 -15.29 -16.76 -3.20
N PRO A 298 -16.60 -16.76 -2.88
CA PRO A 298 -17.19 -15.73 -2.03
C PRO A 298 -16.68 -15.74 -0.60
N ASP A 299 -16.10 -16.86 -0.14
CA ASP A 299 -15.55 -17.01 1.20
C ASP A 299 -14.08 -16.56 1.30
N PHE A 300 -13.47 -16.15 0.18
CA PHE A 300 -12.10 -15.68 0.13
C PHE A 300 -12.01 -14.17 -0.13
N ASP A 301 -12.02 -13.39 0.94
CA ASP A 301 -11.74 -11.97 0.87
C ASP A 301 -10.23 -11.73 0.92
N THR A 302 -9.64 -11.31 -0.21
CA THR A 302 -8.19 -11.09 -0.35
C THR A 302 -7.63 -10.03 0.60
N GLU A 303 -8.45 -9.06 1.04
CA GLU A 303 -8.03 -7.97 1.93
C GLU A 303 -7.99 -8.42 3.40
N HIS A 304 -8.98 -9.21 3.83
CA HIS A 304 -9.18 -9.53 5.24
C HIS A 304 -8.87 -10.99 5.62
N PHE A 305 -8.67 -11.86 4.63
CA PHE A 305 -8.46 -13.30 4.88
C PHE A 305 -7.31 -13.59 5.85
N PHE A 306 -6.28 -12.76 5.84
CA PHE A 306 -5.07 -12.93 6.65
C PHE A 306 -5.06 -12.12 7.94
N ASP A 307 -6.16 -11.45 8.29
CA ASP A 307 -6.25 -10.56 9.46
C ASP A 307 -6.09 -11.27 10.82
N ASP A 308 -6.35 -12.57 10.83
CA ASP A 308 -6.31 -13.41 12.02
C ASP A 308 -5.26 -14.54 11.94
N VAL A 309 -4.28 -14.40 11.03
CA VAL A 309 -3.29 -15.45 10.77
C VAL A 309 -1.87 -14.86 10.73
N ILE A 310 -0.91 -15.57 11.29
CA ILE A 310 0.51 -15.34 11.05
C ILE A 310 0.93 -16.24 9.90
N GLY A 311 1.42 -15.64 8.79
CA GLY A 311 1.88 -16.37 7.63
C GLY A 311 0.79 -16.65 6.60
N VAL A 312 0.81 -17.85 6.03
CA VAL A 312 0.03 -18.23 4.84
C VAL A 312 -0.84 -19.47 5.04
N SER A 313 -0.64 -20.24 6.12
CA SER A 313 -1.38 -21.48 6.38
C SER A 313 -2.58 -21.19 7.26
N LYS A 314 -3.75 -20.96 6.64
CA LYS A 314 -5.02 -20.83 7.34
C LYS A 314 -5.92 -22.03 7.05
N ASN A 315 -6.30 -22.75 8.09
CA ASN A 315 -7.38 -23.71 8.00
C ASN A 315 -8.72 -22.98 8.19
N ILE A 316 -9.55 -22.95 7.15
CA ILE A 316 -10.84 -22.25 7.12
C ILE A 316 -11.76 -22.67 8.28
N ASN A 317 -11.65 -23.92 8.71
CA ASN A 317 -12.47 -24.47 9.81
C ASN A 317 -11.95 -24.10 11.22
N LYS A 318 -10.80 -23.41 11.31
CA LYS A 318 -10.24 -22.99 12.60
C LYS A 318 -10.50 -21.51 12.85
N THR A 319 -11.11 -21.24 14.00
CA THR A 319 -11.32 -19.88 14.51
C THR A 319 -10.08 -19.35 15.22
N PRO A 320 -9.87 -18.01 15.21
CA PRO A 320 -8.81 -17.38 15.98
C PRO A 320 -8.90 -17.74 17.46
N ARG A 321 -7.75 -18.01 18.06
CA ARG A 321 -7.62 -18.30 19.48
C ARG A 321 -6.83 -17.20 20.17
N ARG A 322 -7.22 -16.90 21.40
CA ARG A 322 -6.45 -16.02 22.27
C ARG A 322 -5.18 -16.70 22.70
N ILE A 323 -4.01 -16.13 22.33
CA ILE A 323 -2.70 -16.57 22.74
C ILE A 323 -2.15 -15.54 23.73
N LYS A 324 -1.84 -15.99 24.95
CA LYS A 324 -1.11 -15.18 25.93
C LYS A 324 0.31 -15.68 25.99
N PHE A 325 1.27 -14.77 25.96
CA PHE A 325 2.67 -15.10 26.07
C PHE A 325 3.43 -14.09 26.90
N TRP A 326 4.43 -14.57 27.57
CA TRP A 326 5.41 -13.77 28.32
C TRP A 326 6.63 -13.56 27.45
N ALA A 327 7.23 -12.39 27.56
CA ALA A 327 8.53 -12.05 27.00
C ALA A 327 9.42 -11.46 28.08
N ASN A 328 10.72 -11.77 28.04
CA ASN A 328 11.69 -11.19 28.97
C ASN A 328 11.86 -9.67 28.70
N ALA A 329 12.62 -8.99 29.57
CA ALA A 329 12.83 -7.55 29.49
C ALA A 329 13.38 -7.07 28.14
N GLU A 330 14.31 -7.83 27.56
CA GLU A 330 14.93 -7.51 26.29
C GLU A 330 13.93 -7.67 25.13
N GLN A 331 13.36 -8.86 24.98
CA GLN A 331 12.44 -9.13 23.88
C GLN A 331 11.15 -8.31 23.98
N SER A 332 10.74 -7.93 25.18
CA SER A 332 9.58 -7.05 25.37
C SER A 332 9.73 -5.71 24.67
N LYS A 333 10.95 -5.14 24.63
CA LYS A 333 11.22 -3.87 23.95
C LYS A 333 11.02 -4.02 22.43
N TYR A 334 11.59 -5.08 21.84
CA TYR A 334 11.43 -5.35 20.41
C TYR A 334 9.98 -5.66 20.03
N ILE A 335 9.29 -6.47 20.83
CA ILE A 335 7.88 -6.85 20.58
C ILE A 335 6.94 -5.65 20.73
N LYS A 336 7.24 -4.67 21.59
CA LYS A 336 6.49 -3.41 21.70
C LYS A 336 6.65 -2.55 20.44
N THR A 337 7.85 -2.50 19.86
CA THR A 337 8.14 -1.67 18.68
C THR A 337 7.79 -2.36 17.35
N LYS A 338 7.90 -3.70 17.29
CA LYS A 338 7.52 -4.52 16.15
C LYS A 338 6.58 -5.63 16.63
N PRO A 339 5.26 -5.39 16.69
CA PRO A 339 4.27 -6.38 17.11
C PRO A 339 4.34 -7.65 16.28
N ILE A 340 4.20 -8.81 16.93
CA ILE A 340 4.17 -10.12 16.26
C ILE A 340 2.94 -10.24 15.35
N HIS A 341 1.83 -9.63 15.75
CA HIS A 341 0.59 -9.61 14.99
C HIS A 341 -0.20 -8.31 15.26
N ARG A 342 -0.99 -7.87 14.28
CA ARG A 342 -1.82 -6.64 14.37
C ARG A 342 -2.79 -6.62 15.56
N SER A 343 -3.23 -7.79 16.04
CA SER A 343 -4.09 -7.94 17.21
C SER A 343 -3.35 -7.88 18.55
N GLN A 344 -2.04 -7.60 18.56
CA GLN A 344 -1.24 -7.61 19.76
C GLN A 344 -1.67 -6.54 20.77
N GLN A 345 -1.79 -6.97 22.02
CA GLN A 345 -2.09 -6.11 23.15
C GLN A 345 -1.13 -6.40 24.31
N LEU A 346 -0.62 -5.36 24.95
CA LEU A 346 0.12 -5.48 26.20
C LEU A 346 -0.90 -5.70 27.33
N ILE A 347 -0.77 -6.79 28.06
CA ILE A 347 -1.66 -7.14 29.18
C ILE A 347 -1.07 -6.68 30.51
N LYS A 348 0.21 -6.95 30.72
CA LYS A 348 0.91 -6.63 31.98
C LYS A 348 2.39 -6.37 31.70
N GLU A 349 2.94 -5.40 32.38
CA GLU A 349 4.38 -5.14 32.47
C GLU A 349 4.82 -5.34 33.90
N ASN A 350 5.90 -6.06 34.12
CA ASN A 350 6.50 -6.20 35.43
C ASN A 350 7.50 -5.05 35.62
N PRO A 351 7.28 -4.16 36.61
CA PRO A 351 8.18 -3.02 36.82
C PRO A 351 9.53 -3.41 37.40
N GLU A 352 9.65 -4.58 38.04
CA GLU A 352 10.89 -5.02 38.68
C GLU A 352 11.92 -5.51 37.67
N ASP A 353 11.51 -6.30 36.67
CA ASP A 353 12.43 -6.90 35.70
C ASP A 353 12.17 -6.45 34.26
N GLY A 354 11.16 -5.62 34.01
CA GLY A 354 10.78 -5.14 32.68
C GLY A 354 10.18 -6.19 31.74
N SER A 355 9.91 -7.39 32.24
CA SER A 355 9.24 -8.43 31.45
C SER A 355 7.77 -8.07 31.21
N CYS A 356 7.21 -8.58 30.10
CA CYS A 356 5.86 -8.26 29.71
C CYS A 356 5.03 -9.50 29.39
N VAL A 357 3.74 -9.39 29.59
CA VAL A 357 2.74 -10.36 29.10
C VAL A 357 1.93 -9.69 28.00
N PHE A 358 1.92 -10.33 26.85
CA PHE A 358 1.16 -9.91 25.70
C PHE A 358 0.03 -10.88 25.37
N ARG A 359 -0.93 -10.41 24.58
CA ARG A 359 -2.00 -11.19 23.98
C ARG A 359 -2.01 -10.93 22.48
N ILE A 360 -2.25 -11.99 21.70
CA ILE A 360 -2.66 -11.93 20.31
C ILE A 360 -3.87 -12.82 20.09
N ASP A 361 -4.70 -12.51 19.10
CA ASP A 361 -5.85 -13.33 18.71
C ASP A 361 -5.60 -13.83 17.27
N VAL A 362 -5.19 -15.10 17.11
CA VAL A 362 -4.78 -15.68 15.83
C VAL A 362 -5.18 -17.14 15.70
N VAL A 363 -5.32 -17.62 14.46
CA VAL A 363 -5.42 -19.05 14.16
C VAL A 363 -4.07 -19.72 14.46
N ILE A 364 -4.12 -20.79 15.28
CA ILE A 364 -2.91 -21.54 15.62
C ILE A 364 -2.49 -22.36 14.40
N ASN A 365 -1.32 -22.04 13.86
CA ASN A 365 -0.72 -22.70 12.71
C ASN A 365 0.80 -22.93 12.91
N PHE A 366 1.45 -23.54 11.93
CA PHE A 366 2.88 -23.81 11.96
C PHE A 366 3.71 -22.53 11.99
N GLU A 367 3.33 -21.54 11.19
CA GLU A 367 4.06 -20.26 11.09
C GLU A 367 4.04 -19.50 12.40
N MET A 368 2.92 -19.51 13.13
CA MET A 368 2.86 -18.95 14.48
C MET A 368 3.91 -19.60 15.38
N TYR A 369 3.96 -20.92 15.45
CA TYR A 369 4.95 -21.61 16.28
C TYR A 369 6.38 -21.30 15.82
N SER A 370 6.64 -21.26 14.52
CA SER A 370 7.95 -20.91 13.97
C SER A 370 8.41 -19.51 14.38
N VAL A 371 7.47 -18.53 14.37
CA VAL A 371 7.75 -17.17 14.87
C VAL A 371 8.09 -17.20 16.37
N PHE A 372 7.32 -17.91 17.18
CA PHE A 372 7.60 -17.99 18.61
C PHE A 372 8.92 -18.70 18.92
N MET A 373 9.25 -19.76 18.18
CA MET A 373 10.54 -20.48 18.32
C MET A 373 11.75 -19.59 18.00
N SER A 374 11.62 -18.65 17.07
CA SER A 374 12.72 -17.77 16.67
C SER A 374 13.19 -16.83 17.80
N TYR A 375 12.40 -16.65 18.84
CA TYR A 375 12.79 -15.88 20.04
C TYR A 375 13.55 -16.71 21.08
N GLY A 376 13.74 -18.02 20.87
CA GLY A 376 14.43 -18.92 21.79
C GLY A 376 13.88 -18.85 23.23
N PRO A 377 14.76 -18.68 24.24
CA PRO A 377 14.33 -18.58 25.64
C PRO A 377 13.69 -17.25 26.01
N GLY A 378 13.71 -16.26 25.12
CA GLY A 378 13.21 -14.92 25.38
C GLY A 378 11.68 -14.80 25.43
N ILE A 379 10.94 -15.86 24.98
CA ILE A 379 9.49 -15.86 24.94
C ILE A 379 8.91 -17.17 25.48
N LYS A 380 7.71 -17.11 26.08
CA LYS A 380 7.01 -18.28 26.58
C LYS A 380 5.52 -18.18 26.37
N ILE A 381 4.91 -19.14 25.69
CA ILE A 381 3.45 -19.25 25.60
C ILE A 381 2.89 -19.63 26.99
N ILE A 382 1.95 -18.81 27.47
CA ILE A 382 1.23 -19.05 28.74
C ILE A 382 -0.09 -19.76 28.48
N TYR A 383 -0.81 -19.31 27.47
CA TYR A 383 -2.15 -19.80 27.10
C TYR A 383 -2.33 -19.76 25.58
N PRO A 384 -3.03 -20.75 25.00
CA PRO A 384 -3.71 -21.89 25.62
C PRO A 384 -2.75 -23.04 25.98
N ARG A 385 -3.21 -23.96 26.83
CA ARG A 385 -2.41 -25.08 27.36
C ARG A 385 -1.83 -25.97 26.26
N ASN A 386 -2.65 -26.30 25.24
CA ASN A 386 -2.21 -27.12 24.11
C ASN A 386 -1.08 -26.46 23.34
N ALA A 387 -1.14 -25.17 23.04
CA ALA A 387 -0.06 -24.45 22.36
C ALA A 387 1.22 -24.41 23.24
N LYS A 388 1.08 -24.14 24.54
CA LYS A 388 2.19 -24.19 25.50
C LYS A 388 2.86 -25.58 25.51
N MET A 389 2.07 -26.66 25.55
CA MET A 389 2.59 -28.02 25.56
C MET A 389 3.30 -28.35 24.27
N TYR A 390 2.70 -28.03 23.12
CA TYR A 390 3.35 -28.22 21.82
C TYR A 390 4.71 -27.53 21.74
N MET A 391 4.80 -26.25 22.12
CA MET A 391 6.08 -25.53 22.15
C MET A 391 7.11 -26.19 23.04
N ARG A 392 6.70 -26.57 24.26
CA ARG A 392 7.58 -27.25 25.20
C ARG A 392 8.17 -28.55 24.59
N ASP A 393 7.30 -29.35 23.97
CA ASP A 393 7.72 -30.64 23.42
C ASP A 393 8.63 -30.44 22.21
N LYS A 394 8.36 -29.49 21.33
CA LYS A 394 9.23 -29.14 20.21
C LYS A 394 10.59 -28.55 20.65
N LEU A 395 10.62 -27.74 21.69
CA LEU A 395 11.89 -27.22 22.23
C LEU A 395 12.72 -28.33 22.90
N LYS A 396 12.08 -29.32 23.52
CA LYS A 396 12.79 -30.51 24.05
C LYS A 396 13.37 -31.37 22.93
N GLU A 397 12.58 -31.63 21.87
CA GLU A 397 13.06 -32.33 20.67
C GLU A 397 14.28 -31.57 20.06
N ALA A 398 14.21 -30.25 19.96
CA ALA A 398 15.31 -29.45 19.44
C ALA A 398 16.55 -29.50 20.35
N ALA A 399 16.39 -29.41 21.68
CA ALA A 399 17.50 -29.50 22.62
C ALA A 399 18.19 -30.86 22.55
N ALA A 400 17.43 -31.97 22.45
CA ALA A 400 17.97 -33.32 22.35
C ALA A 400 18.89 -33.53 21.13
N LEU A 401 18.68 -32.78 20.03
CA LEU A 401 19.57 -32.82 18.87
C LEU A 401 20.98 -32.28 19.13
N TYR A 402 21.15 -31.45 20.17
CA TYR A 402 22.44 -30.92 20.56
C TYR A 402 23.13 -31.74 21.67
N ASP A 403 22.36 -32.64 22.33
CA ASP A 403 22.90 -33.55 23.33
C ASP A 403 23.51 -34.84 22.68
N ASP A 404 23.13 -35.16 21.45
CA ASP A 404 23.72 -36.24 20.69
C ASP A 404 25.14 -35.89 20.25
N THR A 405 26.12 -36.50 20.89
CA THR A 405 27.55 -36.42 20.56
C THR A 405 27.92 -37.17 19.25
N THR A 406 26.97 -37.47 18.41
CA THR A 406 27.27 -38.06 17.11
C THR A 406 27.83 -36.96 16.21
N GLU A 407 29.12 -36.75 16.22
CA GLU A 407 29.86 -35.99 15.23
C GLU A 407 29.41 -36.49 13.85
N LEU A 408 28.72 -35.64 13.09
CA LEU A 408 28.54 -35.84 11.66
C LEU A 408 29.93 -35.86 11.05
N GLN A 409 30.49 -37.03 10.85
CA GLN A 409 31.68 -37.21 10.03
C GLN A 409 31.31 -36.73 8.62
N GLY A 410 31.82 -35.49 8.27
CA GLY A 410 31.64 -34.84 6.99
C GLY A 410 32.39 -35.54 5.84
#